data_4d16ea9c0d51d31397ffd99787c12101
#
_entry.id   4d16ea9c0d51d31397ffd99787c12101
#
_cell.length_a   1.000
_cell.length_b   1.000
_cell.length_c   1.000
_cell.angle_alpha   90.00
_cell.angle_beta   90.00
_cell.angle_gamma   90.00
#
_symmetry.space_group_name_H-M   'P 1'
#
loop_
_entity.id
_entity.type
_entity.pdbx_description
1 polymer ?
#
loop_
_entity_poly.entity_id
_entity_poly.type
_entity_poly.pdbx_seq_one_letter_code
_entity_poly.pdbx_strand_id
1 'polypeptide(L)'
;MARTLTPQDAYALMNLLVAQSVGASIQVTDTSSFVSAGELVLASGTENVFNSLSLILNRTLVAARPYRSRLDLMEEVNTGLYSSRIRKISYYANWALPSGDFNTDLFTNFADGYTNGQNTPGSPNSTKSMWEQNQKYPLELNFAGSSTWQYCITRYEDQLQAAFRSPEDFNAFVSGYLTEAANDIESEREAWNRMILLNKIAATIDMDSDMPHSVVNLTYEFNQKFYTNYTTQDLLSTYLKEFLAFFVARVKTDSRMMEHRTVNYHWTPPKQDSNGNNLALLRHTPRERQRLYLFEPMFIDAESMVLPEIFNTGYLQMEQYQPVDYWQTPDAGMYIDVTPAIPDTDTTSPTYGEQIKGAAVEAAIVGMITDVDGLMTNMQAEIARSTPVEARKGYRNIWTTFLRNGMIDQTENTIVYYMADPVSPGGSKESDPDTKENGTE
;
A
#
# COMPACT_ATOMS: atom_id res chain seq x y z
N MET A 1 8.77 6.66 22.95
CA MET A 1 8.32 6.55 24.35
C MET A 1 6.98 7.24 24.47
N ALA A 2 5.92 6.50 24.79
CA ALA A 2 4.63 7.10 25.09
C ALA A 2 4.79 8.03 26.33
N ARG A 3 4.47 9.30 26.17
CA ARG A 3 4.52 10.29 27.24
C ARG A 3 3.31 10.05 28.14
N THR A 4 3.54 9.66 29.40
CA THR A 4 2.46 9.60 30.38
C THR A 4 1.94 11.03 30.62
N LEU A 5 0.62 11.19 30.57
CA LEU A 5 -0.03 12.47 30.85
C LEU A 5 0.26 12.88 32.30
N THR A 6 0.70 14.12 32.45
CA THR A 6 1.00 14.71 33.80
C THR A 6 -0.23 15.48 34.30
N PRO A 7 -0.33 15.80 35.62
CA PRO A 7 -1.39 16.67 36.13
C PRO A 7 -1.47 18.02 35.41
N GLN A 8 -0.35 18.54 34.92
CA GLN A 8 -0.29 19.78 34.13
C GLN A 8 -0.96 19.62 32.75
N ASP A 9 -0.84 18.44 32.11
CA ASP A 9 -1.54 18.16 30.89
C ASP A 9 -3.08 18.09 31.11
N ALA A 10 -3.53 17.56 32.28
CA ALA A 10 -4.93 17.61 32.68
C ALA A 10 -5.46 19.05 32.85
N TYR A 11 -4.66 19.92 33.49
CA TYR A 11 -5.06 21.33 33.60
C TYR A 11 -5.13 22.02 32.26
N ALA A 12 -4.22 21.74 31.34
CA ALA A 12 -4.25 22.29 29.98
C ALA A 12 -5.48 21.80 29.19
N LEU A 13 -5.81 20.50 29.29
CA LEU A 13 -7.02 19.93 28.67
C LEU A 13 -8.29 20.51 29.28
N MET A 14 -8.35 20.69 30.61
CA MET A 14 -9.49 21.30 31.28
C MET A 14 -9.68 22.76 30.86
N ASN A 15 -8.62 23.52 30.71
CA ASN A 15 -8.68 24.90 30.21
C ASN A 15 -9.26 24.99 28.80
N LEU A 16 -8.85 24.08 27.92
CA LEU A 16 -9.42 23.96 26.57
C LEU A 16 -10.91 23.58 26.60
N LEU A 17 -11.27 22.66 27.48
CA LEU A 17 -12.63 22.14 27.63
C LEU A 17 -13.57 23.24 28.16
N VAL A 18 -13.14 24.02 29.16
CA VAL A 18 -13.87 25.18 29.68
C VAL A 18 -14.05 26.23 28.60
N ALA A 19 -13.01 26.55 27.84
CA ALA A 19 -13.09 27.55 26.77
C ALA A 19 -14.07 27.13 25.66
N GLN A 20 -14.16 25.85 25.35
CA GLN A 20 -15.06 25.34 24.30
C GLN A 20 -16.49 25.08 24.77
N SER A 21 -16.68 24.61 26.02
CA SER A 21 -18.02 24.26 26.53
C SER A 21 -18.76 25.44 27.15
N VAL A 22 -18.04 26.34 27.83
CA VAL A 22 -18.64 27.45 28.60
C VAL A 22 -18.33 28.82 27.99
N GLY A 23 -17.31 28.90 27.14
CA GLY A 23 -16.85 30.17 26.56
C GLY A 23 -16.16 31.11 27.56
N ALA A 24 -15.82 30.63 28.76
CA ALA A 24 -15.15 31.39 29.79
C ALA A 24 -13.65 31.16 29.79
N SER A 25 -12.84 32.18 30.04
CA SER A 25 -11.39 32.04 30.22
C SER A 25 -11.07 31.84 31.70
N ILE A 26 -11.34 30.64 32.22
CA ILE A 26 -10.91 30.23 33.56
C ILE A 26 -9.58 29.56 33.41
N GLN A 27 -8.58 29.93 34.19
CA GLN A 27 -7.30 29.27 34.27
C GLN A 27 -7.28 28.27 35.44
N VAL A 28 -7.17 27.00 35.10
CA VAL A 28 -7.02 25.91 36.03
C VAL A 28 -5.51 25.70 36.31
N THR A 29 -5.10 25.90 37.54
CA THR A 29 -3.68 25.82 37.96
C THR A 29 -3.44 24.84 39.07
N ASP A 30 -4.49 24.42 39.80
CA ASP A 30 -4.43 23.50 40.92
C ASP A 30 -5.63 22.55 40.98
N THR A 31 -5.59 21.59 41.91
CA THR A 31 -6.64 20.57 42.06
C THR A 31 -7.98 21.18 42.44
N SER A 32 -8.01 22.24 43.20
CA SER A 32 -9.26 22.87 43.64
C SER A 32 -9.91 23.64 42.51
N SER A 33 -9.15 24.38 41.72
CA SER A 33 -9.64 25.04 40.50
C SER A 33 -10.02 24.02 39.43
N PHE A 34 -9.38 22.85 39.38
CA PHE A 34 -9.76 21.76 38.46
C PHE A 34 -11.16 21.20 38.78
N VAL A 35 -11.45 20.91 40.06
CA VAL A 35 -12.76 20.40 40.47
C VAL A 35 -13.85 21.46 40.25
N SER A 36 -13.61 22.71 40.60
CA SER A 36 -14.57 23.80 40.35
C SER A 36 -14.83 24.05 38.87
N ALA A 37 -13.79 23.93 38.03
CA ALA A 37 -13.94 23.99 36.57
C ALA A 37 -14.72 22.80 36.03
N GLY A 38 -14.48 21.61 36.58
CA GLY A 38 -15.23 20.40 36.24
C GLY A 38 -16.72 20.52 36.55
N GLU A 39 -17.08 21.04 37.73
CA GLU A 39 -18.49 21.32 38.11
C GLU A 39 -19.13 22.33 37.15
N LEU A 40 -18.42 23.38 36.78
CA LEU A 40 -18.90 24.38 35.84
C LEU A 40 -19.10 23.81 34.43
N VAL A 41 -18.19 22.99 33.97
CA VAL A 41 -18.27 22.31 32.69
C VAL A 41 -19.43 21.33 32.66
N LEU A 42 -19.65 20.55 33.73
CA LEU A 42 -20.79 19.65 33.88
C LEU A 42 -22.13 20.43 33.93
N ALA A 43 -22.15 21.60 34.58
CA ALA A 43 -23.32 22.46 34.64
C ALA A 43 -23.71 23.09 33.27
N SER A 44 -22.79 23.19 32.34
CA SER A 44 -23.05 23.62 30.96
C SER A 44 -23.84 22.60 30.10
N GLY A 45 -24.05 21.43 30.66
CA GLY A 45 -24.75 20.31 30.03
C GLY A 45 -23.79 19.27 29.46
N THR A 46 -24.03 18.02 29.79
CA THR A 46 -23.18 16.89 29.41
C THR A 46 -23.00 16.77 27.89
N GLU A 47 -23.97 17.23 27.12
CA GLU A 47 -23.90 17.24 25.64
C GLU A 47 -22.79 18.15 25.12
N ASN A 48 -22.68 19.36 25.67
CA ASN A 48 -21.64 20.30 25.29
C ASN A 48 -20.25 19.80 25.71
N VAL A 49 -20.18 19.14 26.85
CA VAL A 49 -18.94 18.53 27.37
C VAL A 49 -18.44 17.42 26.42
N PHE A 50 -19.32 16.51 26.02
CA PHE A 50 -18.94 15.43 25.12
C PHE A 50 -18.58 15.91 23.73
N ASN A 51 -19.27 16.91 23.20
CA ASN A 51 -18.94 17.50 21.90
C ASN A 51 -17.57 18.19 21.94
N SER A 52 -17.30 18.96 22.99
CA SER A 52 -16.02 19.63 23.20
C SER A 52 -14.90 18.62 23.43
N LEU A 53 -15.14 17.60 24.25
CA LEU A 53 -14.18 16.52 24.49
C LEU A 53 -13.89 15.75 23.19
N SER A 54 -14.89 15.42 22.40
CA SER A 54 -14.73 14.77 21.09
C SER A 54 -13.85 15.59 20.14
N LEU A 55 -14.05 16.91 20.06
CA LEU A 55 -13.23 17.80 19.24
C LEU A 55 -11.77 17.87 19.73
N ILE A 56 -11.57 17.91 21.04
CA ILE A 56 -10.23 17.91 21.66
C ILE A 56 -9.56 16.58 21.39
N LEU A 57 -10.28 15.47 21.56
CA LEU A 57 -9.77 14.10 21.35
C LEU A 57 -9.37 13.87 19.90
N ASN A 58 -10.19 14.31 18.93
CA ASN A 58 -9.84 14.19 17.52
C ASN A 58 -8.52 14.92 17.17
N ARG A 59 -8.34 16.13 17.71
CA ARG A 59 -7.09 16.87 17.51
C ARG A 59 -5.88 16.20 18.19
N THR A 60 -6.11 15.53 19.32
CA THR A 60 -5.07 14.86 20.11
C THR A 60 -4.74 13.48 19.53
N LEU A 61 -5.74 12.76 18.97
CA LEU A 61 -5.54 11.48 18.28
C LEU A 61 -4.60 11.62 17.07
N VAL A 62 -4.66 12.73 16.35
CA VAL A 62 -3.72 13.03 15.25
C VAL A 62 -2.30 13.27 15.76
N ALA A 63 -2.14 13.81 16.97
CA ALA A 63 -0.85 14.16 17.53
C ALA A 63 -0.19 13.03 18.36
N ALA A 64 -0.99 12.16 19.00
CA ALA A 64 -0.51 11.09 19.88
C ALA A 64 -0.79 9.72 19.24
N ARG A 65 0.20 9.15 18.60
CA ARG A 65 0.12 7.78 18.03
C ARG A 65 0.95 6.82 18.89
N PRO A 66 0.39 6.18 19.92
CA PRO A 66 1.12 5.23 20.76
C PRO A 66 1.49 3.94 20.02
N TYR A 67 0.61 3.45 19.14
CA TYR A 67 0.89 2.40 18.17
C TYR A 67 1.17 3.04 16.81
N ARG A 68 2.21 2.58 16.14
CA ARG A 68 2.56 3.01 14.77
C ARG A 68 2.48 1.81 13.84
N SER A 69 1.74 1.95 12.78
CA SER A 69 1.67 0.95 11.72
C SER A 69 3.07 0.60 11.22
N ARG A 70 3.33 -0.70 11.06
CA ARG A 70 4.60 -1.17 10.49
C ARG A 70 4.70 -0.98 8.98
N LEU A 71 3.55 -0.82 8.28
CA LEU A 71 3.49 -0.59 6.84
C LEU A 71 3.37 0.91 6.53
N ASP A 72 4.39 1.70 6.85
CA ASP A 72 4.40 3.16 6.67
C ASP A 72 5.26 3.65 5.49
N LEU A 73 5.87 2.74 4.71
CA LEU A 73 6.58 3.09 3.48
C LEU A 73 5.63 3.44 2.31
N MET A 74 4.35 3.10 2.45
CA MET A 74 3.32 3.46 1.47
C MET A 74 2.99 4.94 1.57
N GLU A 75 3.02 5.64 0.44
CA GLU A 75 2.73 7.07 0.42
C GLU A 75 1.25 7.34 0.70
N GLU A 76 0.99 8.29 1.59
CA GLU A 76 -0.35 8.74 1.92
C GLU A 76 -0.61 10.11 1.29
N VAL A 77 -1.60 10.16 0.40
CA VAL A 77 -2.06 11.39 -0.23
C VAL A 77 -3.34 11.85 0.46
N ASN A 78 -3.50 13.15 0.64
CA ASN A 78 -4.74 13.74 1.15
C ASN A 78 -5.38 14.61 0.08
N THR A 79 -6.45 14.10 -0.55
CA THR A 79 -7.17 14.83 -1.60
C THR A 79 -8.31 15.70 -1.06
N GLY A 80 -8.62 15.60 0.23
CA GLY A 80 -9.71 16.33 0.87
C GLY A 80 -11.10 15.78 0.55
N LEU A 81 -12.10 16.32 1.25
CA LEU A 81 -13.49 15.86 1.19
C LEU A 81 -14.14 16.02 -0.20
N TYR A 82 -13.69 17.00 -0.98
CA TYR A 82 -14.33 17.37 -2.25
C TYR A 82 -13.80 16.56 -3.45
N SER A 83 -12.74 15.80 -3.29
CA SER A 83 -12.17 14.98 -4.37
C SER A 83 -12.07 13.51 -3.94
N SER A 84 -12.99 12.69 -4.44
CA SER A 84 -12.95 11.23 -4.25
C SER A 84 -12.07 10.51 -5.27
N ARG A 85 -11.34 11.26 -6.12
CA ARG A 85 -10.62 10.72 -7.27
C ARG A 85 -9.19 11.21 -7.31
N ILE A 86 -8.26 10.25 -7.40
CA ILE A 86 -6.88 10.52 -7.78
C ILE A 86 -6.80 10.41 -9.30
N ARG A 87 -6.40 11.49 -9.96
CA ARG A 87 -6.23 11.54 -11.41
C ARG A 87 -4.75 11.54 -11.74
N LYS A 88 -4.34 10.57 -12.55
CA LYS A 88 -2.98 10.44 -13.06
C LYS A 88 -2.96 10.63 -14.57
N ILE A 89 -2.08 11.49 -15.06
CA ILE A 89 -1.90 11.74 -16.48
C ILE A 89 -0.48 11.35 -16.86
N SER A 90 -0.37 10.49 -17.85
CA SER A 90 0.90 10.04 -18.43
C SER A 90 0.86 10.23 -19.96
N TYR A 91 2.00 10.08 -20.61
CA TYR A 91 2.06 10.21 -22.06
C TYR A 91 2.77 9.02 -22.67
N TYR A 92 2.22 8.49 -23.74
CA TYR A 92 2.87 7.49 -24.57
C TYR A 92 4.13 8.05 -25.22
N ALA A 93 5.09 7.19 -25.49
CA ALA A 93 6.36 7.56 -26.10
C ALA A 93 6.18 7.91 -27.57
N ASN A 94 6.82 8.99 -27.98
CA ASN A 94 7.05 9.31 -29.39
C ASN A 94 8.50 9.04 -29.71
N TRP A 95 8.74 8.18 -30.71
CA TRP A 95 10.07 7.83 -31.15
C TRP A 95 10.63 8.86 -32.13
N ALA A 96 11.93 9.09 -32.05
CA ALA A 96 12.64 9.80 -33.09
C ALA A 96 12.73 8.91 -34.32
N LEU A 97 12.49 9.47 -35.49
CA LEU A 97 12.63 8.79 -36.77
C LEU A 97 13.83 9.31 -37.51
N PRO A 98 14.54 8.50 -38.31
CA PRO A 98 15.62 8.96 -39.14
C PRO A 98 15.12 9.99 -40.15
N SER A 99 15.92 11.03 -40.41
CA SER A 99 15.57 12.12 -41.30
C SER A 99 16.00 11.89 -42.76
N GLY A 100 16.42 10.72 -43.12
CA GLY A 100 16.89 10.35 -44.45
C GLY A 100 17.11 8.87 -44.58
N ASP A 101 17.84 8.45 -45.57
CA ASP A 101 18.21 7.06 -45.78
C ASP A 101 19.02 6.53 -44.60
N PHE A 102 18.42 5.64 -43.83
CA PHE A 102 19.07 5.01 -42.69
C PHE A 102 19.72 3.69 -43.12
N ASN A 103 21.02 3.52 -42.84
CA ASN A 103 21.71 2.30 -43.23
C ASN A 103 21.37 1.16 -42.26
N THR A 104 20.40 0.30 -42.66
CA THR A 104 19.94 -0.85 -41.91
C THR A 104 21.00 -1.94 -41.76
N ASP A 105 22.00 -2.02 -42.68
CA ASP A 105 23.04 -3.04 -42.62
C ASP A 105 23.98 -2.83 -41.44
N LEU A 106 24.17 -1.57 -41.03
CA LEU A 106 25.02 -1.22 -39.88
C LEU A 106 24.28 -1.21 -38.56
N PHE A 107 22.95 -1.06 -38.57
CA PHE A 107 22.13 -0.83 -37.38
C PHE A 107 20.90 -1.73 -37.32
N THR A 108 20.98 -2.93 -37.85
CA THR A 108 19.87 -3.90 -37.86
C THR A 108 19.29 -4.19 -36.47
N ASN A 109 20.13 -4.22 -35.43
CA ASN A 109 19.73 -4.50 -34.05
C ASN A 109 19.38 -3.24 -33.24
N PHE A 110 19.49 -2.06 -33.84
CA PHE A 110 19.19 -0.82 -33.12
C PHE A 110 17.70 -0.69 -32.76
N ALA A 111 16.84 -1.33 -33.54
CA ALA A 111 15.41 -1.31 -33.35
C ALA A 111 14.89 -2.29 -32.30
N ASP A 112 15.61 -3.38 -32.02
CA ASP A 112 15.10 -4.51 -31.22
C ASP A 112 14.88 -4.18 -29.75
N GLY A 113 15.54 -3.17 -29.20
CA GLY A 113 15.36 -2.76 -27.82
C GLY A 113 14.28 -1.69 -27.58
N TYR A 114 13.84 -1.00 -28.63
CA TYR A 114 13.02 0.21 -28.48
C TYR A 114 11.82 0.28 -29.37
N THR A 115 11.70 -0.59 -30.34
CA THR A 115 10.59 -0.56 -31.28
C THR A 115 9.87 -1.91 -31.26
N ASN A 116 8.55 -1.88 -31.16
CA ASN A 116 7.71 -3.07 -31.30
C ASN A 116 7.72 -3.63 -32.76
N GLY A 117 8.87 -3.62 -33.42
CA GLY A 117 9.04 -4.13 -34.77
C GLY A 117 8.37 -3.27 -35.89
N GLN A 118 7.69 -2.21 -35.53
CA GLN A 118 6.89 -1.44 -36.49
C GLN A 118 7.61 -0.21 -37.06
N ASN A 119 8.63 0.27 -36.38
CA ASN A 119 9.46 1.38 -36.85
C ASN A 119 10.89 0.91 -37.13
N THR A 120 11.03 -0.21 -37.83
CA THR A 120 12.35 -0.68 -38.25
C THR A 120 12.98 0.36 -39.17
N PRO A 121 14.23 0.80 -38.93
CA PRO A 121 14.94 1.67 -39.81
C PRO A 121 14.98 1.07 -41.23
N GLY A 122 14.62 1.86 -42.24
CA GLY A 122 14.50 1.38 -43.63
C GLY A 122 13.10 0.89 -44.05
N SER A 123 12.13 0.83 -43.13
CA SER A 123 10.74 0.65 -43.51
C SER A 123 10.21 1.85 -44.34
N PRO A 124 9.38 1.66 -45.35
CA PRO A 124 8.78 2.75 -46.12
C PRO A 124 8.05 3.79 -45.27
N ASN A 125 7.59 3.40 -44.06
CA ASN A 125 6.91 4.26 -43.09
C ASN A 125 7.85 4.86 -42.03
N SER A 126 9.17 4.71 -42.15
CA SER A 126 10.13 5.19 -41.16
C SER A 126 10.43 6.68 -41.25
N THR A 127 10.11 7.33 -42.35
CA THR A 127 10.30 8.77 -42.56
C THR A 127 8.95 9.49 -42.49
N LYS A 128 8.84 10.46 -41.59
CA LYS A 128 7.66 11.31 -41.49
C LYS A 128 7.70 12.45 -42.50
N SER A 129 6.54 12.76 -43.09
CA SER A 129 6.38 14.00 -43.85
C SER A 129 6.53 15.22 -42.94
N MET A 130 7.13 16.30 -43.42
CA MET A 130 7.24 17.56 -42.67
C MET A 130 5.87 18.18 -42.33
N TRP A 131 4.81 17.75 -43.01
CA TRP A 131 3.43 18.19 -42.82
C TRP A 131 2.63 17.28 -41.88
N GLU A 132 3.22 16.20 -41.39
CA GLU A 132 2.55 15.26 -40.52
C GLU A 132 2.44 15.82 -39.09
N GLN A 133 1.22 15.73 -38.50
CA GLN A 133 0.98 16.19 -37.15
C GLN A 133 1.45 15.16 -36.14
N ASN A 134 2.41 15.54 -35.30
CA ASN A 134 2.93 14.71 -34.23
C ASN A 134 2.25 15.08 -32.90
N GLN A 135 1.12 14.47 -32.60
CA GLN A 135 0.41 14.67 -31.36
C GLN A 135 1.03 13.80 -30.25
N LYS A 136 1.02 14.32 -29.02
CA LYS A 136 1.28 13.54 -27.82
C LYS A 136 -0.03 12.88 -27.40
N TYR A 137 0.01 11.57 -27.20
CA TYR A 137 -1.17 10.80 -26.77
C TYR A 137 -1.14 10.69 -25.25
N PRO A 138 -2.12 11.30 -24.53
CA PRO A 138 -2.21 11.15 -23.09
C PRO A 138 -2.84 9.81 -22.71
N LEU A 139 -2.37 9.24 -21.61
CA LEU A 139 -3.02 8.19 -20.85
C LEU A 139 -3.56 8.83 -19.57
N GLU A 140 -4.87 8.82 -19.40
CA GLU A 140 -5.52 9.29 -18.19
C GLU A 140 -6.04 8.08 -17.40
N LEU A 141 -5.57 7.94 -16.16
CA LEU A 141 -6.03 6.96 -15.20
C LEU A 141 -6.76 7.68 -14.07
N ASN A 142 -7.93 7.17 -13.71
CA ASN A 142 -8.76 7.73 -12.66
C ASN A 142 -8.99 6.65 -11.60
N PHE A 143 -8.37 6.80 -10.43
CA PHE A 143 -8.59 5.93 -9.28
C PHE A 143 -9.68 6.56 -8.43
N ALA A 144 -10.90 6.07 -8.61
CA ALA A 144 -12.10 6.57 -7.97
C ALA A 144 -12.72 5.50 -7.05
N GLY A 145 -13.61 5.95 -6.20
CA GLY A 145 -14.24 5.11 -5.19
C GLY A 145 -13.72 5.47 -3.81
N SER A 146 -14.61 5.62 -2.86
CA SER A 146 -14.26 5.78 -1.46
C SER A 146 -14.86 4.64 -0.66
N SER A 147 -14.03 4.03 0.17
CA SER A 147 -14.49 3.13 1.21
C SER A 147 -14.75 3.92 2.47
N THR A 148 -15.93 3.75 3.04
CA THR A 148 -16.33 4.42 4.28
C THR A 148 -16.19 3.43 5.43
N TRP A 149 -15.31 3.73 6.37
CA TRP A 149 -15.10 2.95 7.58
C TRP A 149 -15.57 3.76 8.77
N GLN A 150 -16.18 3.09 9.74
CA GLN A 150 -16.72 3.73 10.92
C GLN A 150 -16.22 3.02 12.17
N TYR A 151 -15.69 3.81 13.08
CA TYR A 151 -15.30 3.38 14.41
C TYR A 151 -16.26 4.01 15.43
N CYS A 152 -16.82 3.20 16.34
CA CYS A 152 -17.78 3.65 17.33
C CYS A 152 -17.26 3.43 18.74
N ILE A 153 -17.28 4.47 19.56
CA ILE A 153 -16.98 4.38 20.98
C ILE A 153 -18.20 4.78 21.78
N THR A 154 -18.60 3.94 22.70
CA THR A 154 -19.67 4.21 23.66
C THR A 154 -19.12 4.82 24.92
N ARG A 155 -19.69 5.93 25.38
CA ARG A 155 -19.31 6.62 26.61
C ARG A 155 -20.52 6.76 27.55
N TYR A 156 -20.27 6.45 28.82
CA TYR A 156 -21.26 6.59 29.89
C TYR A 156 -21.03 7.93 30.62
N GLU A 157 -22.12 8.66 30.93
CA GLU A 157 -22.06 9.94 31.64
C GLU A 157 -21.46 9.79 33.05
N ASP A 158 -21.81 8.71 33.74
CA ASP A 158 -21.28 8.42 35.08
C ASP A 158 -19.77 8.29 35.10
N GLN A 159 -19.16 7.72 34.06
CA GLN A 159 -17.71 7.61 33.92
C GLN A 159 -17.08 8.98 33.74
N LEU A 160 -17.69 9.87 32.95
CA LEU A 160 -17.20 11.21 32.77
C LEU A 160 -17.27 12.01 34.08
N GLN A 161 -18.40 11.92 34.82
CA GLN A 161 -18.56 12.60 36.11
C GLN A 161 -17.52 12.10 37.12
N ALA A 162 -17.26 10.79 37.15
CA ALA A 162 -16.25 10.22 38.01
C ALA A 162 -14.81 10.72 37.66
N ALA A 163 -14.53 10.93 36.37
CA ALA A 163 -13.24 11.42 35.92
C ALA A 163 -12.93 12.87 36.38
N PHE A 164 -13.96 13.71 36.56
CA PHE A 164 -13.77 15.07 37.04
C PHE A 164 -13.51 15.19 38.55
N ARG A 165 -13.46 14.06 39.27
CA ARG A 165 -13.20 14.06 40.73
C ARG A 165 -11.78 14.46 41.07
N SER A 166 -10.80 14.08 40.25
CA SER A 166 -9.42 14.48 40.43
C SER A 166 -8.68 14.61 39.08
N PRO A 167 -7.57 15.40 39.03
CA PRO A 167 -6.75 15.48 37.82
C PRO A 167 -6.15 14.14 37.41
N GLU A 168 -5.82 13.27 38.37
CA GLU A 168 -5.27 11.95 38.15
C GLU A 168 -6.30 11.01 37.50
N ASP A 169 -7.54 11.00 38.01
CA ASP A 169 -8.63 10.21 37.46
C ASP A 169 -9.00 10.67 36.05
N PHE A 170 -9.00 12.00 35.83
CA PHE A 170 -9.22 12.57 34.51
C PHE A 170 -8.13 12.19 33.50
N ASN A 171 -6.86 12.27 33.90
CA ASN A 171 -5.75 11.84 33.06
C ASN A 171 -5.82 10.35 32.74
N ALA A 172 -6.16 9.50 33.71
CA ALA A 172 -6.32 8.06 33.51
C ALA A 172 -7.46 7.77 32.50
N PHE A 173 -8.58 8.48 32.64
CA PHE A 173 -9.72 8.37 31.74
C PHE A 173 -9.36 8.80 30.31
N VAL A 174 -8.78 9.99 30.15
CA VAL A 174 -8.42 10.54 28.82
C VAL A 174 -7.30 9.71 28.19
N SER A 175 -6.28 9.32 28.97
CA SER A 175 -5.18 8.50 28.51
C SER A 175 -5.66 7.11 28.01
N GLY A 176 -6.49 6.43 28.82
CA GLY A 176 -7.06 5.15 28.41
C GLY A 176 -7.87 5.25 27.13
N TYR A 177 -8.72 6.28 27.04
CA TYR A 177 -9.52 6.52 25.86
C TYR A 177 -8.70 6.82 24.61
N LEU A 178 -7.72 7.74 24.73
CA LEU A 178 -6.87 8.13 23.62
C LEU A 178 -6.00 6.98 23.13
N THR A 179 -5.42 6.21 24.07
CA THR A 179 -4.54 5.10 23.73
C THR A 179 -5.31 4.01 23.00
N GLU A 180 -6.48 3.60 23.51
CA GLU A 180 -7.30 2.57 22.93
C GLU A 180 -7.79 2.96 21.52
N ALA A 181 -8.39 4.15 21.40
CA ALA A 181 -8.90 4.63 20.13
C ALA A 181 -7.79 4.81 19.08
N ALA A 182 -6.62 5.32 19.50
CA ALA A 182 -5.50 5.49 18.59
C ALA A 182 -4.94 4.12 18.10
N ASN A 183 -4.85 3.15 18.99
CA ASN A 183 -4.39 1.80 18.63
C ASN A 183 -5.33 1.12 17.66
N ASP A 184 -6.65 1.22 17.89
CA ASP A 184 -7.64 0.63 17.00
C ASP A 184 -7.59 1.27 15.61
N ILE A 185 -7.51 2.60 15.53
CA ILE A 185 -7.41 3.33 14.26
C ILE A 185 -6.13 2.97 13.49
N GLU A 186 -4.99 2.88 14.18
CA GLU A 186 -3.72 2.49 13.53
C GLU A 186 -3.74 1.02 13.10
N SER A 187 -4.39 0.14 13.85
CA SER A 187 -4.56 -1.27 13.46
C SER A 187 -5.42 -1.41 12.20
N GLU A 188 -6.52 -0.65 12.09
CA GLU A 188 -7.34 -0.60 10.88
C GLU A 188 -6.58 0.00 9.70
N ARG A 189 -5.74 1.02 9.92
CA ARG A 189 -4.87 1.60 8.91
C ARG A 189 -3.87 0.58 8.39
N GLU A 190 -3.24 -0.19 9.28
CA GLU A 190 -2.32 -1.26 8.87
C GLU A 190 -3.02 -2.34 8.06
N ALA A 191 -4.21 -2.78 8.49
CA ALA A 191 -5.00 -3.75 7.74
C ALA A 191 -5.37 -3.24 6.33
N TRP A 192 -5.74 -1.97 6.20
CA TRP A 192 -6.00 -1.32 4.92
C TRP A 192 -4.77 -1.29 4.02
N ASN A 193 -3.62 -0.84 4.54
CA ASN A 193 -2.37 -0.79 3.81
C ASN A 193 -1.94 -2.19 3.34
N ARG A 194 -2.10 -3.20 4.21
CA ARG A 194 -1.82 -4.60 3.89
C ARG A 194 -2.72 -5.13 2.77
N MET A 195 -4.01 -4.82 2.81
CA MET A 195 -4.96 -5.20 1.77
C MET A 195 -4.57 -4.61 0.40
N ILE A 196 -4.19 -3.33 0.34
CA ILE A 196 -3.75 -2.69 -0.90
C ILE A 196 -2.45 -3.33 -1.41
N LEU A 197 -1.49 -3.58 -0.52
CA LEU A 197 -0.21 -4.22 -0.84
C LEU A 197 -0.42 -5.64 -1.41
N LEU A 198 -1.26 -6.43 -0.76
CA LEU A 198 -1.61 -7.78 -1.21
C LEU A 198 -2.30 -7.77 -2.57
N ASN A 199 -3.23 -6.84 -2.77
CA ASN A 199 -3.90 -6.71 -4.06
C ASN A 199 -2.91 -6.31 -5.17
N LYS A 200 -1.93 -5.45 -4.89
CA LYS A 200 -0.87 -5.10 -5.85
C LYS A 200 -0.02 -6.32 -6.22
N ILE A 201 0.42 -7.09 -5.22
CA ILE A 201 1.21 -8.32 -5.43
C ILE A 201 0.42 -9.33 -6.28
N ALA A 202 -0.81 -9.65 -5.85
CA ALA A 202 -1.64 -10.64 -6.53
C ALA A 202 -2.03 -10.18 -7.94
N ALA A 203 -2.36 -8.90 -8.14
CA ALA A 203 -2.67 -8.35 -9.45
C ALA A 203 -1.46 -8.38 -10.40
N THR A 204 -0.25 -8.14 -9.90
CA THR A 204 0.95 -8.26 -10.72
C THR A 204 1.19 -9.70 -11.17
N ILE A 205 0.95 -10.69 -10.30
CA ILE A 205 1.08 -12.12 -10.63
C ILE A 205 0.00 -12.55 -11.63
N ASP A 206 -1.25 -12.14 -11.42
CA ASP A 206 -2.35 -12.48 -12.32
C ASP A 206 -2.17 -11.88 -13.74
N MET A 207 -1.55 -10.71 -13.81
CA MET A 207 -1.25 -10.01 -15.07
C MET A 207 0.13 -10.34 -15.65
N ASP A 208 0.78 -11.44 -15.26
CA ASP A 208 2.13 -11.80 -15.72
C ASP A 208 2.27 -11.81 -17.25
N SER A 209 1.23 -12.27 -17.96
CA SER A 209 1.21 -12.28 -19.43
C SER A 209 1.26 -10.89 -20.07
N ASP A 210 0.71 -9.88 -19.38
CA ASP A 210 0.61 -8.50 -19.85
C ASP A 210 1.75 -7.61 -19.32
N MET A 211 2.53 -8.12 -18.35
CA MET A 211 3.61 -7.42 -17.67
C MET A 211 4.92 -8.23 -17.75
N PRO A 212 5.61 -8.25 -18.90
CA PRO A 212 6.84 -9.03 -19.06
C PRO A 212 7.88 -8.71 -17.98
N HIS A 213 8.51 -9.74 -17.43
CA HIS A 213 9.55 -9.61 -16.40
C HIS A 213 9.12 -9.02 -15.04
N SER A 214 7.84 -8.82 -14.80
CA SER A 214 7.31 -8.32 -13.52
C SER A 214 7.15 -9.42 -12.46
N VAL A 215 7.18 -10.68 -12.85
CA VAL A 215 7.01 -11.82 -11.95
C VAL A 215 8.21 -12.74 -12.05
N VAL A 216 8.87 -12.97 -10.91
CA VAL A 216 10.13 -13.71 -10.84
C VAL A 216 10.00 -14.93 -9.92
N ASN A 217 10.05 -16.15 -10.49
CA ASN A 217 10.16 -17.37 -9.70
C ASN A 217 11.62 -17.60 -9.29
N LEU A 218 11.93 -17.29 -8.04
CA LEU A 218 13.29 -17.37 -7.51
C LEU A 218 13.83 -18.81 -7.48
N THR A 219 13.00 -19.81 -7.18
CA THR A 219 13.40 -21.22 -7.18
C THR A 219 13.82 -21.67 -8.58
N TYR A 220 13.02 -21.31 -9.58
CA TYR A 220 13.33 -21.62 -10.97
C TYR A 220 14.62 -20.95 -11.44
N GLU A 221 14.78 -19.66 -11.20
CA GLU A 221 15.97 -18.91 -11.63
C GLU A 221 17.24 -19.33 -10.91
N PHE A 222 17.17 -19.66 -9.61
CA PHE A 222 18.29 -20.23 -8.87
C PHE A 222 18.75 -21.53 -9.50
N ASN A 223 17.81 -22.46 -9.74
CA ASN A 223 18.10 -23.74 -10.36
C ASN A 223 18.68 -23.59 -11.76
N GLN A 224 18.19 -22.67 -12.57
CA GLN A 224 18.73 -22.38 -13.89
C GLN A 224 20.17 -21.83 -13.81
N LYS A 225 20.42 -20.90 -12.91
CA LYS A 225 21.74 -20.26 -12.79
C LYS A 225 22.83 -21.22 -12.29
N PHE A 226 22.49 -22.10 -11.36
CA PHE A 226 23.46 -23.02 -10.73
C PHE A 226 23.39 -24.46 -11.25
N TYR A 227 22.53 -24.72 -12.24
CA TYR A 227 22.32 -26.05 -12.83
C TYR A 227 21.94 -27.09 -11.76
N THR A 228 21.06 -26.74 -10.85
CA THR A 228 20.55 -27.56 -9.76
C THR A 228 19.06 -27.86 -9.95
N ASN A 229 18.51 -28.74 -9.11
CA ASN A 229 17.08 -29.06 -9.10
C ASN A 229 16.58 -29.11 -7.64
N TYR A 230 16.78 -28.02 -6.91
CA TYR A 230 16.34 -27.88 -5.52
C TYR A 230 14.88 -27.47 -5.44
N THR A 231 14.19 -27.98 -4.42
CA THR A 231 12.85 -27.53 -4.08
C THR A 231 12.90 -26.20 -3.31
N THR A 232 11.76 -25.52 -3.22
CA THR A 232 11.61 -24.32 -2.39
C THR A 232 12.03 -24.59 -0.94
N GLN A 233 11.67 -25.75 -0.41
CA GLN A 233 12.03 -26.14 0.95
C GLN A 233 13.55 -26.37 1.13
N ASP A 234 14.22 -26.95 0.15
CA ASP A 234 15.68 -27.11 0.18
C ASP A 234 16.38 -25.76 0.24
N LEU A 235 15.92 -24.79 -0.55
CA LEU A 235 16.45 -23.43 -0.59
C LEU A 235 16.20 -22.64 0.69
N LEU A 236 15.06 -22.87 1.35
CA LEU A 236 14.70 -22.19 2.60
C LEU A 236 15.33 -22.87 3.85
N SER A 237 15.88 -24.05 3.73
CA SER A 237 16.49 -24.78 4.84
C SER A 237 18.00 -24.98 4.65
N THR A 238 18.39 -25.91 3.80
CA THR A 238 19.80 -26.36 3.64
C THR A 238 20.66 -25.34 2.91
N TYR A 239 20.11 -24.68 1.89
CA TYR A 239 20.83 -23.75 0.99
C TYR A 239 20.42 -22.29 1.16
N LEU A 240 19.90 -21.94 2.34
CA LEU A 240 19.39 -20.59 2.62
C LEU A 240 20.45 -19.50 2.38
N LYS A 241 21.69 -19.75 2.76
CA LYS A 241 22.79 -18.79 2.59
C LYS A 241 23.08 -18.46 1.14
N GLU A 242 23.22 -19.48 0.30
CA GLU A 242 23.49 -19.35 -1.12
C GLU A 242 22.29 -18.71 -1.84
N PHE A 243 21.09 -19.11 -1.43
CA PHE A 243 19.86 -18.55 -1.95
C PHE A 243 19.73 -17.06 -1.65
N LEU A 244 20.01 -16.62 -0.43
CA LEU A 244 19.94 -15.21 -0.06
C LEU A 244 20.99 -14.37 -0.79
N ALA A 245 22.22 -14.88 -0.96
CA ALA A 245 23.24 -14.22 -1.75
C ALA A 245 22.79 -14.04 -3.22
N PHE A 246 22.16 -15.06 -3.78
CA PHE A 246 21.55 -15.01 -5.11
C PHE A 246 20.42 -13.96 -5.16
N PHE A 247 19.49 -14.00 -4.21
CA PHE A 247 18.35 -13.09 -4.14
C PHE A 247 18.78 -11.63 -4.07
N VAL A 248 19.72 -11.28 -3.19
CA VAL A 248 20.26 -9.92 -3.09
C VAL A 248 20.91 -9.46 -4.40
N ALA A 249 21.65 -10.33 -5.06
CA ALA A 249 22.24 -10.03 -6.35
C ALA A 249 21.16 -9.78 -7.42
N ARG A 250 20.09 -10.58 -7.40
CA ARG A 250 18.95 -10.43 -8.31
C ARG A 250 18.22 -9.12 -8.09
N VAL A 251 17.83 -8.79 -6.87
CA VAL A 251 17.16 -7.52 -6.53
C VAL A 251 17.99 -6.31 -6.96
N LYS A 252 19.32 -6.35 -6.75
CA LYS A 252 20.22 -5.27 -7.21
C LYS A 252 20.23 -5.10 -8.73
N THR A 253 20.23 -6.23 -9.45
CA THR A 253 20.19 -6.20 -10.91
C THR A 253 18.90 -5.60 -11.39
N ASP A 254 17.77 -6.06 -10.84
CA ASP A 254 16.44 -5.59 -11.21
C ASP A 254 16.23 -4.11 -10.86
N SER A 255 16.71 -3.68 -9.68
CA SER A 255 16.70 -2.27 -9.29
C SER A 255 17.42 -1.38 -10.31
N ARG A 256 18.58 -1.82 -10.82
CA ARG A 256 19.31 -1.09 -11.87
C ARG A 256 18.58 -1.12 -13.21
N MET A 257 17.95 -2.24 -13.55
CA MET A 257 17.19 -2.37 -14.79
C MET A 257 15.94 -1.46 -14.79
N MET A 258 15.29 -1.28 -13.63
CA MET A 258 14.17 -0.36 -13.47
C MET A 258 14.56 1.13 -13.63
N GLU A 259 15.84 1.50 -13.47
CA GLU A 259 16.32 2.85 -13.74
C GLU A 259 16.30 3.18 -15.24
N HIS A 260 16.33 2.17 -16.11
CA HIS A 260 16.24 2.35 -17.55
C HIS A 260 14.79 2.57 -17.99
N ARG A 261 14.63 3.38 -19.01
CA ARG A 261 13.32 3.63 -19.61
C ARG A 261 12.92 2.46 -20.50
N THR A 262 11.95 1.64 -20.00
CA THR A 262 11.59 0.35 -20.60
C THR A 262 10.07 0.13 -20.57
N VAL A 263 9.58 -0.88 -21.26
CA VAL A 263 8.20 -1.39 -21.23
C VAL A 263 8.06 -2.68 -20.41
N ASN A 264 9.15 -3.19 -19.81
CA ASN A 264 9.23 -4.58 -19.36
C ASN A 264 8.62 -4.85 -17.98
N TYR A 265 8.43 -3.83 -17.14
CA TYR A 265 8.10 -4.06 -15.72
C TYR A 265 6.73 -3.48 -15.34
N HIS A 266 5.88 -3.19 -16.32
CA HIS A 266 4.57 -2.61 -16.10
C HIS A 266 3.62 -2.97 -17.25
N TRP A 267 2.33 -2.83 -16.98
CA TRP A 267 1.31 -2.95 -18.00
C TRP A 267 1.28 -1.70 -18.90
N THR A 268 1.25 -1.94 -20.20
CA THR A 268 1.07 -0.88 -21.21
C THR A 268 -0.33 -0.98 -21.82
N PRO A 269 -1.29 -0.13 -21.43
CA PRO A 269 -2.60 -0.10 -22.06
C PRO A 269 -2.47 0.08 -23.58
N PRO A 270 -3.06 -0.80 -24.40
CA PRO A 270 -2.93 -0.73 -25.85
C PRO A 270 -3.54 0.57 -26.38
N LYS A 271 -2.75 1.29 -27.15
CA LYS A 271 -3.12 2.53 -27.82
C LYS A 271 -2.46 2.60 -29.19
N GLN A 272 -3.20 2.99 -30.19
CA GLN A 272 -2.69 3.22 -31.54
C GLN A 272 -2.64 4.71 -31.86
N ASP A 273 -1.67 5.07 -32.67
CA ASP A 273 -1.60 6.41 -33.28
C ASP A 273 -2.60 6.53 -34.46
N SER A 274 -2.63 7.71 -35.09
CA SER A 274 -3.49 7.96 -36.26
C SER A 274 -3.18 7.07 -37.47
N ASN A 275 -2.00 6.43 -37.49
CA ASN A 275 -1.52 5.56 -38.56
C ASN A 275 -1.70 4.07 -38.25
N GLY A 276 -2.29 3.75 -37.10
CA GLY A 276 -2.52 2.35 -36.67
C GLY A 276 -1.30 1.69 -36.00
N ASN A 277 -0.23 2.44 -35.70
CA ASN A 277 0.93 1.90 -34.99
C ASN A 277 0.68 1.86 -33.48
N ASN A 278 1.08 0.77 -32.84
CA ASN A 278 0.98 0.64 -31.39
C ASN A 278 1.96 1.60 -30.70
N LEU A 279 1.45 2.32 -29.70
CA LEU A 279 2.24 3.23 -28.90
C LEU A 279 2.76 2.52 -27.66
N ALA A 280 3.99 2.80 -27.27
CA ALA A 280 4.61 2.26 -26.06
C ALA A 280 4.51 3.26 -24.90
N LEU A 281 4.15 2.76 -23.74
CA LEU A 281 4.29 3.51 -22.48
C LEU A 281 5.66 3.16 -21.89
N LEU A 282 6.55 4.13 -21.80
CA LEU A 282 7.88 3.92 -21.26
C LEU A 282 7.98 4.45 -19.84
N ARG A 283 8.39 3.58 -18.92
CA ARG A 283 8.60 3.90 -17.50
C ARG A 283 10.06 3.71 -17.12
N HIS A 284 10.49 4.50 -16.16
CA HIS A 284 11.76 4.36 -15.47
C HIS A 284 11.54 4.74 -14.01
N THR A 285 12.18 4.02 -13.11
CA THR A 285 12.05 4.24 -11.67
C THR A 285 13.44 4.46 -11.07
N PRO A 286 13.84 5.73 -10.81
CA PRO A 286 15.09 6.02 -10.09
C PRO A 286 15.09 5.38 -8.69
N ARG A 287 16.26 5.11 -8.13
CA ARG A 287 16.40 4.40 -6.85
C ARG A 287 15.66 5.06 -5.70
N GLU A 288 15.69 6.36 -5.61
CA GLU A 288 14.98 7.13 -4.59
C GLU A 288 13.47 6.95 -4.62
N ARG A 289 12.92 6.57 -5.79
CA ARG A 289 11.50 6.29 -5.98
C ARG A 289 11.14 4.83 -5.84
N GLN A 290 12.12 3.93 -5.75
CA GLN A 290 11.89 2.50 -5.57
C GLN A 290 11.49 2.23 -4.11
N ARG A 291 10.49 1.39 -3.91
CA ARG A 291 10.03 0.90 -2.61
C ARG A 291 10.19 -0.62 -2.60
N LEU A 292 10.94 -1.13 -1.63
CA LEU A 292 11.21 -2.55 -1.49
C LEU A 292 10.49 -3.08 -0.24
N TYR A 293 9.61 -4.06 -0.44
CA TYR A 293 8.92 -4.79 0.61
C TYR A 293 9.47 -6.20 0.65
N LEU A 294 9.95 -6.66 1.82
CA LEU A 294 10.56 -7.98 1.97
C LEU A 294 9.97 -8.73 3.16
N PHE A 295 9.82 -10.04 3.00
CA PHE A 295 9.40 -10.93 4.07
C PHE A 295 10.52 -11.08 5.11
N GLU A 296 10.36 -10.42 6.26
CA GLU A 296 11.41 -10.29 7.29
C GLU A 296 11.83 -11.61 7.93
N PRO A 297 10.94 -12.56 8.27
CA PRO A 297 11.35 -13.78 8.99
C PRO A 297 12.42 -14.59 8.28
N MET A 298 12.37 -14.67 6.95
CA MET A 298 13.39 -15.37 6.17
C MET A 298 14.79 -14.75 6.33
N PHE A 299 14.86 -13.43 6.56
CA PHE A 299 16.10 -12.69 6.72
C PHE A 299 16.63 -12.76 8.16
N ILE A 300 15.72 -12.79 9.16
CA ILE A 300 16.10 -12.98 10.57
C ILE A 300 16.77 -14.32 10.78
N ASP A 301 16.26 -15.39 10.21
CA ASP A 301 16.86 -16.72 10.26
C ASP A 301 18.28 -16.72 9.67
N ALA A 302 18.47 -15.94 8.64
CA ALA A 302 19.77 -15.81 7.99
C ALA A 302 20.73 -14.87 8.74
N GLU A 303 20.28 -13.84 9.44
CA GLU A 303 21.11 -12.97 10.28
C GLU A 303 21.82 -13.77 11.40
N SER A 304 21.17 -14.81 11.90
CA SER A 304 21.79 -15.71 12.87
C SER A 304 22.95 -16.51 12.29
N MET A 305 23.04 -16.67 10.97
CA MET A 305 24.00 -17.54 10.29
C MET A 305 25.14 -16.81 9.57
N VAL A 306 24.93 -15.64 8.93
CA VAL A 306 25.94 -15.11 7.95
C VAL A 306 25.95 -13.58 7.76
N LEU A 307 25.07 -12.80 8.29
CA LEU A 307 24.60 -11.56 7.67
C LEU A 307 25.18 -10.19 8.07
N PRO A 308 26.19 -10.00 8.89
CA PRO A 308 26.80 -8.69 9.02
C PRO A 308 27.37 -8.15 7.69
N GLU A 309 27.69 -9.04 6.74
CA GLU A 309 28.33 -8.64 5.48
C GLU A 309 27.35 -8.42 4.30
N ILE A 310 26.21 -9.11 4.26
CA ILE A 310 25.30 -9.06 3.11
C ILE A 310 24.22 -7.98 3.26
N PHE A 311 23.75 -7.72 4.48
CA PHE A 311 22.70 -6.73 4.78
C PHE A 311 23.20 -5.47 5.49
N ASN A 312 24.48 -5.22 5.49
CA ASN A 312 24.94 -3.90 5.87
C ASN A 312 24.17 -2.88 4.99
N THR A 313 23.48 -1.94 5.63
CA THR A 313 22.65 -0.91 4.97
C THR A 313 23.35 -0.18 3.83
N GLY A 314 24.70 -0.13 3.87
CA GLY A 314 25.52 0.34 2.77
C GLY A 314 25.58 -0.57 1.54
N TYR A 315 25.15 -1.85 1.65
CA TYR A 315 25.27 -2.80 0.55
C TYR A 315 24.02 -2.87 -0.34
N LEU A 316 22.83 -2.77 0.21
CA LEU A 316 21.61 -2.63 -0.60
C LEU A 316 21.46 -1.22 -1.14
N GLN A 317 22.02 -0.20 -0.46
CA GLN A 317 21.89 1.23 -0.81
C GLN A 317 20.44 1.66 -1.14
N MET A 318 19.47 0.87 -0.69
CA MET A 318 18.07 1.18 -0.79
C MET A 318 17.64 1.83 0.52
N GLU A 319 17.58 3.15 0.54
CA GLU A 319 17.14 3.92 1.70
C GLU A 319 15.68 3.65 2.07
N GLN A 320 14.94 2.94 1.20
CA GLN A 320 13.50 2.79 1.29
C GLN A 320 13.08 1.30 1.22
N TYR A 321 13.39 0.64 2.31
CA TYR A 321 13.12 -0.77 2.56
C TYR A 321 12.10 -0.92 3.71
N GLN A 322 11.11 -1.77 3.51
CA GLN A 322 10.07 -2.10 4.48
C GLN A 322 10.10 -3.59 4.80
N PRO A 323 10.44 -3.96 6.03
CA PRO A 323 10.27 -5.34 6.47
C PRO A 323 8.79 -5.65 6.69
N VAL A 324 8.37 -6.84 6.29
CA VAL A 324 7.00 -7.35 6.42
C VAL A 324 7.05 -8.67 7.20
N ASP A 325 6.42 -8.70 8.37
CA ASP A 325 6.42 -9.90 9.24
C ASP A 325 5.61 -11.05 8.64
N TYR A 326 4.51 -10.74 7.99
CA TYR A 326 3.62 -11.66 7.27
C TYR A 326 2.84 -10.91 6.20
N TRP A 327 2.44 -11.59 5.14
CA TRP A 327 1.70 -10.95 4.06
C TRP A 327 0.21 -10.85 4.36
N GLN A 328 -0.50 -11.96 4.48
CA GLN A 328 -1.94 -12.01 4.65
C GLN A 328 -2.36 -12.20 6.11
N THR A 329 -1.89 -13.27 6.73
CA THR A 329 -2.12 -13.58 8.13
C THR A 329 -0.83 -14.05 8.80
N PRO A 330 -0.69 -13.89 10.13
CA PRO A 330 0.48 -14.38 10.85
C PRO A 330 0.75 -15.89 10.64
N ASP A 331 -0.31 -16.69 10.57
CA ASP A 331 -0.22 -18.13 10.40
C ASP A 331 0.21 -18.55 8.98
N ALA A 332 -0.14 -17.76 7.97
CA ALA A 332 0.25 -18.01 6.58
C ALA A 332 1.69 -17.59 6.28
N GLY A 333 2.25 -16.64 7.04
CA GLY A 333 3.61 -16.16 6.89
C GLY A 333 3.89 -15.58 5.50
N MET A 334 4.67 -16.31 4.70
CA MET A 334 5.02 -15.90 3.34
C MET A 334 3.96 -16.26 2.28
N TYR A 335 2.99 -17.12 2.62
CA TYR A 335 1.95 -17.55 1.67
C TYR A 335 0.80 -16.55 1.60
N ILE A 336 0.29 -16.37 0.39
CA ILE A 336 -0.92 -15.59 0.11
C ILE A 336 -1.94 -16.46 -0.64
N ASP A 337 -3.22 -16.20 -0.38
CA ASP A 337 -4.38 -16.68 -1.15
C ASP A 337 -5.32 -15.48 -1.33
N VAL A 338 -5.19 -14.82 -2.46
CA VAL A 338 -5.85 -13.53 -2.73
C VAL A 338 -6.42 -13.52 -4.14
N THR A 339 -7.67 -13.09 -4.25
CA THR A 339 -8.27 -12.76 -5.54
C THR A 339 -8.16 -11.25 -5.78
N PRO A 340 -7.29 -10.80 -6.70
CA PRO A 340 -7.05 -9.39 -6.90
C PRO A 340 -8.17 -8.70 -7.68
N ALA A 341 -8.21 -7.37 -7.58
CA ALA A 341 -8.87 -6.52 -8.54
C ALA A 341 -7.84 -6.07 -9.58
N ILE A 342 -8.09 -6.36 -10.84
CA ILE A 342 -7.21 -6.03 -11.97
C ILE A 342 -7.95 -5.14 -12.98
N PRO A 343 -7.25 -4.32 -13.78
CA PRO A 343 -7.88 -3.67 -14.91
C PRO A 343 -8.27 -4.71 -15.97
N ASP A 344 -9.44 -4.55 -16.59
CA ASP A 344 -9.86 -5.36 -17.72
C ASP A 344 -8.94 -5.06 -18.92
N THR A 345 -8.15 -6.04 -19.33
CA THR A 345 -7.18 -5.90 -20.43
C THR A 345 -7.77 -6.26 -21.80
N ASP A 346 -8.97 -6.84 -21.85
CA ASP A 346 -9.64 -7.18 -23.11
C ASP A 346 -10.19 -5.94 -23.82
N THR A 347 -9.51 -5.52 -24.88
CA THR A 347 -9.90 -4.34 -25.69
C THR A 347 -11.27 -4.48 -26.35
N THR A 348 -11.84 -5.67 -26.41
CA THR A 348 -13.16 -5.95 -26.97
C THR A 348 -14.26 -5.94 -25.92
N SER A 349 -13.88 -5.96 -24.65
CA SER A 349 -14.80 -5.93 -23.51
C SER A 349 -15.46 -4.54 -23.33
N PRO A 350 -16.75 -4.49 -22.99
CA PRO A 350 -17.42 -3.22 -22.65
C PRO A 350 -16.87 -2.59 -21.39
N THR A 351 -16.18 -3.36 -20.54
CA THR A 351 -15.55 -2.93 -19.29
C THR A 351 -14.05 -2.68 -19.41
N TYR A 352 -13.52 -2.62 -20.65
CA TYR A 352 -12.11 -2.38 -20.90
C TYR A 352 -11.55 -1.20 -20.07
N GLY A 353 -10.50 -1.47 -19.28
CA GLY A 353 -9.87 -0.50 -18.40
C GLY A 353 -10.60 -0.26 -17.06
N GLU A 354 -11.78 -0.84 -16.86
CA GLU A 354 -12.44 -0.86 -15.55
C GLU A 354 -11.85 -1.97 -14.68
N GLN A 355 -12.06 -1.86 -13.37
CA GLN A 355 -11.61 -2.91 -12.46
C GLN A 355 -12.55 -4.11 -12.48
N ILE A 356 -11.99 -5.28 -12.74
CA ILE A 356 -12.66 -6.57 -12.69
C ILE A 356 -12.01 -7.48 -11.63
N LYS A 357 -12.70 -8.55 -11.29
CA LYS A 357 -12.16 -9.59 -10.42
C LYS A 357 -11.20 -10.48 -11.20
N GLY A 358 -9.94 -10.52 -10.79
CA GLY A 358 -8.92 -11.41 -11.36
C GLY A 358 -9.06 -12.87 -10.91
N ALA A 359 -8.09 -13.70 -11.28
CA ALA A 359 -7.99 -15.06 -10.81
C ALA A 359 -7.48 -15.13 -9.37
N ALA A 360 -7.79 -16.20 -8.65
CA ALA A 360 -7.20 -16.42 -7.32
C ALA A 360 -5.70 -16.73 -7.47
N VAL A 361 -4.88 -16.06 -6.68
CA VAL A 361 -3.43 -16.20 -6.66
C VAL A 361 -3.01 -16.84 -5.34
N GLU A 362 -2.46 -18.05 -5.43
CA GLU A 362 -1.84 -18.78 -4.33
C GLU A 362 -0.33 -18.80 -4.57
N ALA A 363 0.44 -18.13 -3.74
CA ALA A 363 1.90 -18.03 -3.93
C ALA A 363 2.64 -17.78 -2.62
N ALA A 364 3.90 -18.23 -2.57
CA ALA A 364 4.86 -17.94 -1.51
C ALA A 364 5.68 -16.71 -1.91
N ILE A 365 5.41 -15.56 -1.28
CA ILE A 365 6.00 -14.27 -1.65
C ILE A 365 7.24 -13.98 -0.79
N VAL A 366 8.37 -13.73 -1.45
CA VAL A 366 9.62 -13.30 -0.81
C VAL A 366 9.69 -11.78 -0.70
N GLY A 367 9.26 -11.08 -1.74
CA GLY A 367 9.28 -9.62 -1.73
C GLY A 367 8.70 -8.98 -2.98
N MET A 368 8.63 -7.68 -2.97
CA MET A 368 8.19 -6.85 -4.09
C MET A 368 9.01 -5.55 -4.14
N ILE A 369 9.45 -5.17 -5.33
CA ILE A 369 9.98 -3.83 -5.61
C ILE A 369 9.01 -3.10 -6.53
N THR A 370 8.65 -1.86 -6.19
CA THR A 370 7.70 -1.07 -6.97
C THR A 370 8.09 0.42 -6.98
N ASP A 371 7.57 1.16 -7.95
CA ASP A 371 7.63 2.62 -7.94
C ASP A 371 6.71 3.19 -6.84
N VAL A 372 7.09 4.31 -6.25
CA VAL A 372 6.27 5.02 -5.24
C VAL A 372 4.87 5.34 -5.75
N ASP A 373 4.75 5.69 -7.04
CA ASP A 373 3.45 5.99 -7.67
C ASP A 373 2.66 4.72 -8.06
N GLY A 374 3.23 3.54 -7.85
CA GLY A 374 2.55 2.26 -8.12
C GLY A 374 1.54 1.84 -7.05
N LEU A 375 1.69 2.40 -5.84
CA LEU A 375 0.93 2.01 -4.67
C LEU A 375 0.80 3.19 -3.71
N MET A 376 -0.43 3.69 -3.49
CA MET A 376 -0.70 4.82 -2.59
C MET A 376 -1.99 4.61 -1.83
N THR A 377 -2.07 5.22 -0.64
CA THR A 377 -3.32 5.37 0.11
C THR A 377 -3.75 6.84 0.11
N ASN A 378 -5.04 7.07 0.11
CA ASN A 378 -5.63 8.39 0.17
C ASN A 378 -6.62 8.47 1.32
N MET A 379 -6.35 9.35 2.27
CA MET A 379 -7.30 9.74 3.31
C MET A 379 -8.01 11.01 2.86
N GLN A 380 -9.30 10.90 2.55
CA GLN A 380 -10.10 12.03 2.08
C GLN A 380 -10.63 12.87 3.23
N ALA A 381 -11.15 12.22 4.26
CA ALA A 381 -11.67 12.90 5.45
C ALA A 381 -11.77 11.96 6.64
N GLU A 382 -11.65 12.57 7.80
CA GLU A 382 -12.00 12.01 9.10
C GLU A 382 -13.10 12.89 9.73
N ILE A 383 -14.27 12.29 10.00
CA ILE A 383 -15.44 13.02 10.49
C ILE A 383 -15.94 12.35 11.76
N ALA A 384 -15.87 13.06 12.89
CA ALA A 384 -16.45 12.62 14.14
C ALA A 384 -17.87 13.20 14.33
N ARG A 385 -18.78 12.33 14.76
CA ARG A 385 -20.17 12.69 15.11
C ARG A 385 -20.58 11.98 16.39
N SER A 386 -21.38 12.64 17.24
CA SER A 386 -21.91 12.04 18.45
C SER A 386 -23.45 11.91 18.38
N THR A 387 -23.97 10.85 18.97
CA THR A 387 -25.42 10.72 19.19
C THR A 387 -25.86 11.55 20.40
N PRO A 388 -27.13 11.92 20.50
CA PRO A 388 -27.70 12.37 21.78
C PRO A 388 -27.53 11.31 22.86
N VAL A 389 -27.62 11.74 24.12
CA VAL A 389 -27.59 10.81 25.28
C VAL A 389 -28.82 9.92 25.27
N GLU A 390 -28.62 8.63 25.40
CA GLU A 390 -29.70 7.68 25.61
C GLU A 390 -30.18 7.80 27.06
N ALA A 391 -31.38 8.38 27.24
CA ALA A 391 -31.89 8.80 28.56
C ALA A 391 -32.11 7.64 29.56
N ARG A 392 -32.29 6.43 29.09
CA ARG A 392 -32.54 5.25 29.96
C ARG A 392 -31.26 4.68 30.56
N LYS A 393 -30.17 4.73 29.81
CA LYS A 393 -28.90 4.07 30.18
C LYS A 393 -27.74 5.04 30.38
N GLY A 394 -27.96 6.36 30.14
CA GLY A 394 -26.96 7.41 30.35
C GLY A 394 -25.70 7.26 29.52
N TYR A 395 -25.79 6.79 28.26
CA TYR A 395 -24.65 6.68 27.38
C TYR A 395 -24.87 7.44 26.06
N ARG A 396 -23.77 7.72 25.37
CA ARG A 396 -23.78 8.18 23.98
C ARG A 396 -22.69 7.48 23.18
N ASN A 397 -22.92 7.41 21.87
CA ASN A 397 -21.95 6.88 20.92
C ASN A 397 -21.26 8.04 20.19
N ILE A 398 -19.95 7.93 20.07
CA ILE A 398 -19.10 8.79 19.25
C ILE A 398 -18.69 7.96 18.05
N TRP A 399 -19.10 8.40 16.86
CA TRP A 399 -18.78 7.76 15.59
C TRP A 399 -17.71 8.54 14.87
N THR A 400 -16.56 7.93 14.64
CA THR A 400 -15.53 8.47 13.77
C THR A 400 -15.62 7.76 12.42
N THR A 401 -15.88 8.53 11.38
CA THR A 401 -16.02 8.05 10.00
C THR A 401 -14.78 8.42 9.21
N PHE A 402 -14.14 7.42 8.63
CA PHE A 402 -12.98 7.55 7.76
C PHE A 402 -13.40 7.31 6.32
N LEU A 403 -13.15 8.28 5.43
CA LEU A 403 -13.26 8.08 4.00
C LEU A 403 -11.87 7.85 3.44
N ARG A 404 -11.64 6.63 2.96
CA ARG A 404 -10.34 6.19 2.42
C ARG A 404 -10.51 5.68 1.00
N ASN A 405 -9.45 5.83 0.23
CA ASN A 405 -9.31 5.30 -1.11
C ASN A 405 -7.90 4.72 -1.27
N GLY A 406 -7.73 3.71 -2.11
CA GLY A 406 -6.44 3.14 -2.46
C GLY A 406 -6.17 3.30 -3.95
N MET A 407 -4.93 3.57 -4.31
CA MET A 407 -4.46 3.56 -5.69
C MET A 407 -3.53 2.37 -5.88
N ILE A 408 -3.87 1.52 -6.85
CA ILE A 408 -3.07 0.40 -7.30
C ILE A 408 -2.88 0.60 -8.80
N ASP A 409 -1.70 1.03 -9.21
CA ASP A 409 -1.41 1.36 -10.60
C ASP A 409 -0.48 0.31 -11.22
N GLN A 410 -1.01 -0.48 -12.15
CA GLN A 410 -0.25 -1.50 -12.88
C GLN A 410 0.56 -0.90 -14.04
N THR A 411 0.41 0.39 -14.34
CA THR A 411 1.20 1.08 -15.36
C THR A 411 2.54 1.62 -14.83
N GLU A 412 2.86 1.39 -13.56
CA GLU A 412 4.15 1.72 -12.97
C GLU A 412 4.99 0.46 -12.72
N ASN A 413 6.30 0.61 -12.84
CA ASN A 413 7.23 -0.50 -12.72
C ASN A 413 7.07 -1.24 -11.39
N THR A 414 6.87 -2.55 -11.47
CA THR A 414 6.74 -3.43 -10.31
C THR A 414 7.34 -4.79 -10.63
N ILE A 415 8.08 -5.37 -9.68
CA ILE A 415 8.61 -6.74 -9.77
C ILE A 415 8.23 -7.47 -8.49
N VAL A 416 7.60 -8.62 -8.62
CA VAL A 416 7.23 -9.50 -7.53
C VAL A 416 8.12 -10.74 -7.54
N TYR A 417 8.71 -11.04 -6.40
CA TYR A 417 9.54 -12.20 -6.17
C TYR A 417 8.78 -13.26 -5.39
N TYR A 418 8.58 -14.41 -6.01
CA TYR A 418 7.90 -15.54 -5.38
C TYR A 418 8.72 -16.82 -5.50
N MET A 419 8.34 -17.82 -4.74
CA MET A 419 8.93 -19.16 -4.80
C MET A 419 7.85 -20.17 -5.17
N ALA A 420 8.15 -21.01 -6.13
CA ALA A 420 7.34 -22.17 -6.47
C ALA A 420 8.26 -23.28 -6.95
N ASP A 421 7.94 -24.51 -6.57
CA ASP A 421 8.71 -25.68 -7.00
C ASP A 421 8.67 -25.81 -8.52
N PRO A 422 9.76 -26.26 -9.14
CA PRO A 422 9.78 -26.52 -10.57
C PRO A 422 8.72 -27.58 -10.90
N VAL A 423 7.77 -27.23 -11.76
CA VAL A 423 6.80 -28.20 -12.28
C VAL A 423 7.59 -29.24 -13.06
N SER A 424 7.60 -30.48 -12.60
CA SER A 424 8.20 -31.59 -13.33
C SER A 424 7.56 -31.67 -14.71
N PRO A 425 8.36 -31.73 -15.81
CA PRO A 425 7.79 -31.88 -17.14
C PRO A 425 7.11 -33.24 -17.21
N GLY A 426 5.80 -33.31 -17.02
CA GLY A 426 4.98 -34.50 -17.02
C GLY A 426 3.92 -34.63 -15.93
N GLY A 427 3.90 -33.71 -14.94
CA GLY A 427 2.86 -33.70 -13.89
C GLY A 427 1.66 -32.86 -14.32
N SER A 428 0.68 -33.48 -14.97
CA SER A 428 -0.69 -33.00 -14.90
C SER A 428 -1.08 -32.92 -13.40
N LYS A 429 -1.71 -31.82 -12.99
CA LYS A 429 -2.31 -31.70 -11.65
C LYS A 429 -3.14 -32.96 -11.40
N GLU A 430 -2.63 -33.83 -10.55
CA GLU A 430 -3.38 -34.96 -10.04
C GLU A 430 -4.46 -34.36 -9.14
N SER A 431 -5.67 -34.35 -9.65
CA SER A 431 -6.85 -34.03 -8.86
C SER A 431 -6.90 -35.04 -7.71
N ASP A 432 -6.88 -34.51 -6.50
CA ASP A 432 -7.01 -35.26 -5.25
C ASP A 432 -8.23 -36.22 -5.34
N PRO A 433 -8.04 -37.56 -5.24
CA PRO A 433 -9.13 -38.51 -5.45
C PRO A 433 -10.02 -38.75 -4.25
N ASP A 434 -9.97 -37.93 -3.20
CA ASP A 434 -10.70 -38.17 -1.94
C ASP A 434 -11.95 -37.29 -1.70
N THR A 435 -12.62 -36.83 -2.75
CA THR A 435 -14.03 -36.44 -2.65
C THR A 435 -14.93 -37.58 -3.12
N LYS A 436 -14.93 -38.66 -2.40
CA LYS A 436 -16.02 -39.66 -2.54
C LYS A 436 -17.29 -39.14 -1.92
N GLU A 437 -18.24 -38.89 -2.81
CA GLU A 437 -19.67 -38.92 -2.57
C GLU A 437 -20.04 -39.84 -1.41
N ASN A 438 -20.67 -39.31 -0.39
CA ASN A 438 -21.67 -40.06 0.39
C ASN A 438 -23.03 -39.55 -0.08
N GLY A 439 -23.52 -40.23 -1.11
CA GLY A 439 -24.93 -40.22 -1.49
C GLY A 439 -25.67 -41.30 -0.73
N THR A 440 -26.75 -40.88 -0.17
CA THR A 440 -28.04 -41.55 0.02
C THR A 440 -28.11 -42.99 0.53
N GLU A 441 -28.67 -43.14 1.69
CA GLU A 441 -29.98 -43.85 1.86
C GLU A 441 -30.79 -43.17 2.96
#